data_c402e3a599c2f5ed9dccd890bbab0532
#
_entry.id   c402e3a599c2f5ed9dccd890bbab0532
#
_cell.length_a   1.000
_cell.length_b   1.000
_cell.length_c   1.000
_cell.angle_alpha   90.00
_cell.angle_beta   90.00
_cell.angle_gamma   90.00
#
_symmetry.space_group_name_H-M   'P 1'
#
loop_
_entity.id
_entity.type
_entity.pdbx_description
1 polymer ?
#
loop_
_entity_poly.entity_id
_entity_poly.type
_entity_poly.pdbx_seq_one_letter_code
_entity_poly.pdbx_strand_id
1 'polypeptide(L)'
;PLTMNGSQVMVEGRIIINSGGSTQDQVPDEPGGIYFSIGEDVVPDPVAIPLERRHEDDIRIISYNTWNDGILDGERKPRFKRIIQALDPDVIALQEHWDWDEIDDIIQSWFPQEEWFASWTYRDLVVLSRFPILEDANMISSERTMAVLLDTESELGKDLLVFNSHLSCCANNDDRQQQVDEFISVWRDWISGGEGPFEIDTETPFVHVGDFNFVGYRQQVETIRTGDIQNEADHGPDFPPDWDSSDIIDLFSRHTHKRMGYTWRSDGSSFNPGKLDYVFYSDATIDTGRHFTLNTLAIDEGTLSEMGLESEDTNEASDHLPRVFDISISTGLGMKNEPILPSGIFLYPNHPNPFNTMTSIQFSVPIGIPVRLDIYDLLGREVRSLIDETMQAGDHEDFWDGKNNFNEPVETGIYFFRLRVGKMRQIRKMVLLK
;
A
#
# COMPACT_ATOMS: atom_id res chain seq x y z
N PRO A 1 7.13 12.88 -28.31
CA PRO A 1 5.81 13.31 -28.74
C PRO A 1 5.12 12.13 -29.42
N LEU A 2 4.03 11.66 -28.84
CA LEU A 2 3.14 10.69 -29.48
C LEU A 2 2.26 11.45 -30.46
N THR A 3 2.47 11.25 -31.75
CA THR A 3 1.57 11.73 -32.78
C THR A 3 0.56 10.65 -33.06
N MET A 4 -0.70 10.89 -32.75
CA MET A 4 -1.78 9.93 -32.98
C MET A 4 -2.45 10.22 -34.32
N ASN A 5 -2.43 9.24 -35.21
CA ASN A 5 -3.24 9.19 -36.42
C ASN A 5 -4.25 8.05 -36.26
N GLY A 6 -5.38 8.32 -35.63
CA GLY A 6 -6.62 7.56 -35.77
C GLY A 6 -6.62 6.04 -35.51
N SER A 7 -5.54 5.48 -34.97
CA SER A 7 -5.45 4.04 -34.68
C SER A 7 -5.30 3.83 -33.18
N GLN A 8 -6.09 2.92 -32.63
CA GLN A 8 -6.02 2.51 -31.23
C GLN A 8 -4.62 1.97 -30.90
N VAL A 9 -3.97 2.54 -29.92
CA VAL A 9 -2.74 2.00 -29.34
C VAL A 9 -3.05 1.62 -27.91
N MET A 10 -3.14 0.35 -27.62
CA MET A 10 -3.06 -0.16 -26.26
C MET A 10 -1.59 -0.08 -25.85
N VAL A 11 -1.28 0.74 -24.87
CA VAL A 11 0.05 0.77 -24.26
C VAL A 11 -0.05 0.01 -22.92
N GLU A 12 0.27 -1.26 -22.97
CA GLU A 12 0.65 -2.00 -21.77
C GLU A 12 2.11 -1.71 -21.49
N GLY A 13 2.40 -1.08 -20.40
CA GLY A 13 3.76 -0.80 -19.98
C GLY A 13 3.87 0.55 -19.30
N ARG A 14 4.97 0.74 -18.65
CA ARG A 14 5.38 1.97 -17.98
C ARG A 14 5.19 3.17 -18.90
N ILE A 15 4.28 4.08 -18.55
CA ILE A 15 4.27 5.41 -19.14
C ILE A 15 5.12 6.29 -18.24
N ILE A 16 6.34 6.59 -18.71
CA ILE A 16 7.15 7.64 -18.10
C ILE A 16 6.67 8.95 -18.73
N ILE A 17 5.93 9.74 -17.99
CA ILE A 17 5.60 11.10 -18.39
C ILE A 17 6.77 11.98 -17.96
N ASN A 18 7.70 12.24 -18.88
CA ASN A 18 8.78 13.18 -18.67
C ASN A 18 8.23 14.61 -18.82
N SER A 19 8.02 15.30 -17.73
CA SER A 19 7.76 16.74 -17.70
C SER A 19 9.06 17.55 -17.61
N GLY A 20 10.06 17.23 -18.41
CA GLY A 20 11.22 18.11 -18.66
C GLY A 20 12.22 18.34 -17.52
N GLY A 21 12.15 17.59 -16.42
CA GLY A 21 13.10 17.67 -15.32
C GLY A 21 13.48 16.26 -14.87
N SER A 22 14.76 16.01 -14.70
CA SER A 22 15.45 14.82 -14.22
C SER A 22 14.66 13.51 -14.17
N THR A 23 15.16 12.52 -14.88
CA THR A 23 14.74 11.12 -14.81
C THR A 23 14.96 10.60 -13.38
N GLN A 24 13.97 10.71 -12.52
CA GLN A 24 13.93 9.94 -11.30
C GLN A 24 13.05 8.71 -11.56
N ASP A 25 13.62 7.54 -11.36
CA ASP A 25 12.89 6.28 -11.38
C ASP A 25 11.90 6.30 -10.24
N GLN A 26 10.66 6.63 -10.52
CA GLN A 26 9.58 6.38 -9.57
C GLN A 26 9.42 4.87 -9.45
N VAL A 27 9.11 4.39 -8.23
CA VAL A 27 9.01 2.97 -7.86
C VAL A 27 8.23 2.20 -8.94
N PRO A 28 8.88 1.25 -9.62
CA PRO A 28 8.40 0.79 -10.90
C PRO A 28 7.42 -0.37 -10.91
N ASP A 29 7.29 -1.11 -9.84
CA ASP A 29 6.71 -2.45 -9.86
C ASP A 29 5.47 -2.61 -8.99
N GLU A 30 4.81 -1.50 -8.65
CA GLU A 30 3.55 -1.56 -7.92
C GLU A 30 2.43 -2.12 -8.80
N PRO A 31 1.62 -3.06 -8.33
CA PRO A 31 0.49 -3.63 -9.06
C PRO A 31 -0.69 -2.66 -9.22
N GLY A 32 -0.46 -1.37 -9.22
CA GLY A 32 -1.45 -0.32 -9.37
C GLY A 32 -1.09 0.73 -10.41
N GLY A 33 -0.31 0.36 -11.44
CA GLY A 33 0.11 1.28 -12.49
C GLY A 33 -1.03 2.15 -13.04
N ILE A 34 -0.69 3.35 -13.50
CA ILE A 34 -1.64 4.27 -14.15
C ILE A 34 -2.11 3.62 -15.44
N TYR A 35 -3.40 3.34 -15.52
CA TYR A 35 -4.02 2.81 -16.73
C TYR A 35 -4.62 3.97 -17.53
N PHE A 36 -4.17 4.13 -18.78
CA PHE A 36 -4.83 5.00 -19.74
C PHE A 36 -5.59 4.15 -20.74
N SER A 37 -6.85 4.44 -20.95
CA SER A 37 -7.62 3.93 -22.07
C SER A 37 -7.75 5.03 -23.12
N ILE A 38 -7.32 4.73 -24.35
CA ILE A 38 -7.52 5.61 -25.49
C ILE A 38 -8.42 4.86 -26.47
N GLY A 39 -9.70 5.18 -26.46
CA GLY A 39 -10.68 4.56 -27.36
C GLY A 39 -11.94 4.05 -26.65
N GLU A 40 -12.80 3.35 -27.38
CA GLU A 40 -14.10 2.85 -26.88
C GLU A 40 -13.99 1.65 -25.91
N ASP A 41 -12.83 0.98 -25.83
CA ASP A 41 -12.58 -0.10 -24.87
C ASP A 41 -12.11 0.48 -23.52
N VAL A 42 -13.03 1.03 -22.77
CA VAL A 42 -12.79 1.50 -21.41
C VAL A 42 -12.58 0.29 -20.50
N VAL A 43 -11.43 0.20 -19.84
CA VAL A 43 -11.27 -0.73 -18.72
C VAL A 43 -12.31 -0.34 -17.67
N PRO A 44 -13.27 -1.18 -17.33
CA PRO A 44 -14.32 -0.81 -16.38
C PRO A 44 -13.68 -0.46 -15.03
N ASP A 45 -14.26 0.52 -14.35
CA ASP A 45 -13.86 0.83 -12.98
C ASP A 45 -13.92 -0.43 -12.11
N PRO A 46 -13.03 -0.58 -11.14
CA PRO A 46 -13.08 -1.71 -10.23
C PRO A 46 -14.37 -1.64 -9.39
N VAL A 47 -14.77 -2.77 -8.84
CA VAL A 47 -15.83 -2.77 -7.80
C VAL A 47 -15.40 -1.83 -6.69
N ALA A 48 -16.30 -0.92 -6.29
CA ALA A 48 -16.02 0.03 -5.22
C ALA A 48 -15.67 -0.71 -3.91
N ILE A 49 -14.69 -0.19 -3.17
CA ILE A 49 -14.40 -0.66 -1.82
C ILE A 49 -15.32 0.13 -0.88
N PRO A 50 -16.21 -0.54 -0.13
CA PRO A 50 -17.04 0.13 0.88
C PRO A 50 -16.17 0.75 1.99
N LEU A 51 -16.67 1.85 2.61
CA LEU A 51 -15.93 2.47 3.71
C LEU A 51 -16.09 1.72 5.03
N GLU A 52 -17.18 0.95 5.19
CA GLU A 52 -17.44 0.19 6.41
C GLU A 52 -16.34 -0.85 6.66
N ARG A 53 -16.06 -1.13 7.94
CA ARG A 53 -15.15 -2.20 8.35
C ARG A 53 -15.65 -3.56 7.84
N ARG A 54 -14.72 -4.49 7.65
CA ARG A 54 -15.08 -5.87 7.28
C ARG A 54 -15.70 -6.60 8.47
N HIS A 55 -15.10 -6.41 9.65
CA HIS A 55 -15.58 -6.91 10.92
C HIS A 55 -15.67 -5.74 11.90
N GLU A 56 -16.68 -5.75 12.76
CA GLU A 56 -16.88 -4.67 13.75
C GLU A 56 -15.73 -4.59 14.75
N ASP A 57 -15.06 -5.72 15.01
CA ASP A 57 -13.94 -5.85 15.95
C ASP A 57 -12.58 -5.49 15.33
N ASP A 58 -12.51 -5.21 14.01
CA ASP A 58 -11.27 -4.76 13.38
C ASP A 58 -10.88 -3.36 13.90
N ILE A 59 -9.62 -3.15 14.23
CA ILE A 59 -9.09 -1.81 14.55
C ILE A 59 -8.79 -1.07 13.25
N ARG A 60 -9.39 0.09 13.08
CA ARG A 60 -9.16 0.95 11.91
C ARG A 60 -8.10 2.00 12.18
N ILE A 61 -7.09 2.04 11.31
CA ILE A 61 -6.00 3.00 11.36
C ILE A 61 -6.05 3.89 10.11
N ILE A 62 -5.84 5.20 10.32
CA ILE A 62 -5.68 6.17 9.23
C ILE A 62 -4.29 6.79 9.33
N SER A 63 -3.57 6.86 8.21
CA SER A 63 -2.39 7.71 8.04
C SER A 63 -2.72 8.87 7.11
N TYR A 64 -2.47 10.10 7.54
CA TYR A 64 -2.85 11.28 6.77
C TYR A 64 -1.92 12.48 7.01
N ASN A 65 -1.15 12.86 5.99
CA ASN A 65 -0.42 14.12 5.98
C ASN A 65 -1.42 15.27 5.83
N THR A 66 -1.41 16.23 6.76
CA THR A 66 -2.41 17.30 6.87
C THR A 66 -2.05 18.57 6.10
N TRP A 67 -0.92 18.56 5.40
CA TRP A 67 -0.41 19.69 4.65
C TRP A 67 -0.40 21.00 5.47
N ASN A 68 0.65 21.14 6.32
CA ASN A 68 0.85 22.34 7.15
C ASN A 68 -0.38 22.69 8.02
N ASP A 69 -0.63 21.89 9.07
CA ASP A 69 -1.69 22.12 10.06
C ASP A 69 -3.10 22.25 9.46
N GLY A 70 -3.40 21.54 8.38
CA GLY A 70 -4.67 21.66 7.68
C GLY A 70 -5.91 21.46 8.52
N ILE A 71 -5.82 20.64 9.57
CA ILE A 71 -6.91 20.42 10.53
C ILE A 71 -7.23 21.70 11.34
N LEU A 72 -6.26 22.59 11.53
CA LEU A 72 -6.45 23.86 12.24
C LEU A 72 -6.93 24.97 11.31
N ASP A 73 -6.72 24.83 10.00
CA ASP A 73 -7.14 25.83 9.00
C ASP A 73 -8.68 25.93 8.93
N GLY A 74 -9.22 27.12 9.09
CA GLY A 74 -10.66 27.35 9.17
C GLY A 74 -11.45 26.97 7.91
N GLU A 75 -10.82 26.94 6.73
CA GLU A 75 -11.46 26.55 5.47
C GLU A 75 -11.35 25.05 5.22
N ARG A 76 -10.24 24.42 5.66
CA ARG A 76 -9.95 23.00 5.47
C ARG A 76 -10.51 22.11 6.59
N LYS A 77 -10.56 22.61 7.83
CA LYS A 77 -11.07 21.89 9.02
C LYS A 77 -12.43 21.19 8.82
N PRO A 78 -13.45 21.82 8.20
CA PRO A 78 -14.73 21.14 7.96
C PRO A 78 -14.60 19.91 7.03
N ARG A 79 -13.66 19.93 6.08
CA ARG A 79 -13.39 18.81 5.17
C ARG A 79 -12.72 17.65 5.91
N PHE A 80 -11.67 17.94 6.69
CA PHE A 80 -11.04 16.93 7.57
C PHE A 80 -12.08 16.30 8.50
N LYS A 81 -12.97 17.10 9.07
CA LYS A 81 -14.04 16.58 9.93
C LYS A 81 -14.92 15.58 9.20
N ARG A 82 -15.42 15.91 8.00
CA ARG A 82 -16.25 14.99 7.21
C ARG A 82 -15.50 13.72 6.85
N ILE A 83 -14.27 13.85 6.38
CA ILE A 83 -13.41 12.71 6.03
C ILE A 83 -13.21 11.79 7.23
N ILE A 84 -12.75 12.32 8.35
CA ILE A 84 -12.41 11.52 9.54
C ILE A 84 -13.69 10.91 10.15
N GLN A 85 -14.81 11.64 10.19
CA GLN A 85 -16.08 11.08 10.65
C GLN A 85 -16.65 9.99 9.72
N ALA A 86 -16.52 10.14 8.40
CA ALA A 86 -16.96 9.13 7.44
C ALA A 86 -16.11 7.86 7.51
N LEU A 87 -14.85 7.99 7.87
CA LEU A 87 -13.92 6.86 7.99
C LEU A 87 -13.99 6.16 9.35
N ASP A 88 -14.44 6.87 10.39
CA ASP A 88 -14.61 6.36 11.76
C ASP A 88 -13.41 5.54 12.27
N PRO A 89 -12.22 6.16 12.40
CA PRO A 89 -11.00 5.47 12.82
C PRO A 89 -10.92 5.23 14.33
N ASP A 90 -10.12 4.25 14.73
CA ASP A 90 -9.70 4.05 16.12
C ASP A 90 -8.34 4.69 16.39
N VAL A 91 -7.49 4.76 15.35
CA VAL A 91 -6.16 5.37 15.43
C VAL A 91 -5.93 6.26 14.21
N ILE A 92 -5.38 7.45 14.45
CA ILE A 92 -5.04 8.45 13.42
C ILE A 92 -3.57 8.83 13.56
N ALA A 93 -2.76 8.56 12.54
CA ALA A 93 -1.38 9.00 12.45
C ALA A 93 -1.30 10.20 11.49
N LEU A 94 -0.98 11.37 12.01
CA LEU A 94 -0.88 12.62 11.24
C LEU A 94 0.57 12.99 10.99
N GLN A 95 0.82 13.60 9.83
CA GLN A 95 2.08 14.22 9.44
C GLN A 95 1.81 15.68 9.03
N GLU A 96 2.85 16.52 9.07
CA GLU A 96 2.79 17.97 8.86
C GLU A 96 1.84 18.69 9.83
N HIS A 97 1.74 18.20 11.06
CA HIS A 97 0.95 18.81 12.12
C HIS A 97 1.88 19.38 13.19
N TRP A 98 2.12 20.68 13.12
CA TRP A 98 3.14 21.38 13.94
C TRP A 98 2.57 21.98 15.22
N ASP A 99 1.29 22.32 15.23
CA ASP A 99 0.60 22.92 16.37
C ASP A 99 -0.30 21.86 17.05
N TRP A 100 0.27 21.19 18.05
CA TRP A 100 -0.37 20.05 18.72
C TRP A 100 -1.26 20.44 19.92
N ASP A 101 -1.26 21.71 20.35
CA ASP A 101 -1.93 22.14 21.59
C ASP A 101 -3.46 21.97 21.59
N GLU A 102 -4.09 21.86 20.42
CA GLU A 102 -5.55 21.81 20.28
C GLU A 102 -6.06 20.54 19.56
N ILE A 103 -5.18 19.67 19.06
CA ILE A 103 -5.60 18.59 18.15
C ILE A 103 -6.48 17.53 18.83
N ASP A 104 -6.18 17.16 20.07
CA ASP A 104 -6.94 16.23 20.87
C ASP A 104 -8.35 16.80 21.17
N ASP A 105 -8.45 18.05 21.61
CA ASP A 105 -9.72 18.73 21.84
C ASP A 105 -10.57 18.80 20.55
N ILE A 106 -9.93 19.03 19.40
CA ILE A 106 -10.60 19.07 18.09
C ILE A 106 -11.19 17.71 17.75
N ILE A 107 -10.39 16.65 17.80
CA ILE A 107 -10.84 15.29 17.51
C ILE A 107 -11.90 14.85 18.54
N GLN A 108 -11.67 15.11 19.81
CA GLN A 108 -12.66 14.85 20.86
C GLN A 108 -14.01 15.56 20.56
N SER A 109 -13.98 16.79 20.04
CA SER A 109 -15.20 17.53 19.65
C SER A 109 -15.95 16.90 18.47
N TRP A 110 -15.25 16.16 17.62
CA TRP A 110 -15.86 15.45 16.47
C TRP A 110 -16.50 14.12 16.87
N PHE A 111 -16.01 13.51 17.96
CA PHE A 111 -16.46 12.25 18.53
C PHE A 111 -16.80 12.39 20.02
N PRO A 112 -17.84 13.14 20.38
CA PRO A 112 -18.10 13.57 21.78
C PRO A 112 -18.56 12.44 22.71
N GLN A 113 -18.81 11.24 22.19
CA GLN A 113 -19.22 10.07 22.98
C GLN A 113 -18.05 9.12 23.29
N GLU A 114 -16.88 9.42 22.79
CA GLU A 114 -15.67 8.58 22.84
C GLU A 114 -14.56 9.35 23.53
N GLU A 115 -13.60 8.65 24.11
CA GLU A 115 -12.40 9.24 24.68
C GLU A 115 -11.26 9.12 23.68
N TRP A 116 -10.50 10.21 23.48
CA TRP A 116 -9.35 10.24 22.59
C TRP A 116 -8.11 10.64 23.36
N PHE A 117 -7.02 9.93 23.07
CA PHE A 117 -5.69 10.17 23.62
C PHE A 117 -4.78 10.65 22.48
N ALA A 118 -3.80 11.50 22.79
CA ALA A 118 -2.87 12.04 21.80
C ALA A 118 -1.42 11.91 22.29
N SER A 119 -0.54 11.56 21.35
CA SER A 119 0.92 11.67 21.51
C SER A 119 1.50 12.41 20.31
N TRP A 120 2.56 13.19 20.54
CA TRP A 120 3.21 14.00 19.51
C TRP A 120 4.72 14.12 19.73
N THR A 121 5.45 14.38 18.66
CA THR A 121 6.86 14.77 18.71
C THR A 121 7.01 16.28 18.59
N TYR A 122 8.19 16.79 18.93
CA TYR A 122 8.51 18.22 18.73
C TYR A 122 8.63 18.65 17.27
N ARG A 123 8.45 17.71 16.34
CA ARG A 123 8.37 18.03 14.93
C ARG A 123 6.92 18.16 14.50
N ASP A 124 6.46 17.28 13.65
CA ASP A 124 5.21 17.40 12.93
C ASP A 124 4.44 16.08 12.89
N LEU A 125 4.71 15.20 13.85
CA LEU A 125 4.08 13.90 13.97
C LEU A 125 3.13 13.86 15.16
N VAL A 126 1.90 13.37 14.91
CA VAL A 126 0.89 13.15 15.94
C VAL A 126 0.28 11.76 15.75
N VAL A 127 0.03 11.07 16.84
CA VAL A 127 -0.83 9.88 16.88
C VAL A 127 -1.98 10.15 17.84
N LEU A 128 -3.20 9.99 17.35
CA LEU A 128 -4.42 10.05 18.13
C LEU A 128 -5.04 8.66 18.19
N SER A 129 -5.58 8.27 19.33
CA SER A 129 -6.09 6.94 19.56
C SER A 129 -7.32 6.96 20.47
N ARG A 130 -8.28 6.06 20.21
CA ARG A 130 -9.35 5.71 21.16
C ARG A 130 -8.84 4.79 22.28
N PHE A 131 -7.68 4.20 22.09
CA PHE A 131 -7.03 3.36 23.10
C PHE A 131 -6.06 4.21 23.94
N PRO A 132 -5.91 3.93 25.24
CA PRO A 132 -4.90 4.60 26.04
C PRO A 132 -3.49 4.47 25.45
N ILE A 133 -2.71 5.52 25.55
CA ILE A 133 -1.30 5.49 25.16
C ILE A 133 -0.49 5.07 26.38
N LEU A 134 0.23 3.97 26.27
CA LEU A 134 1.06 3.43 27.33
C LEU A 134 2.44 4.09 27.35
N GLU A 135 3.09 4.17 26.20
CA GLU A 135 4.41 4.74 26.02
C GLU A 135 4.53 5.43 24.66
N ASP A 136 5.41 6.39 24.54
CA ASP A 136 5.80 7.02 23.29
C ASP A 136 7.26 7.46 23.27
N ALA A 137 7.88 7.51 22.10
CA ALA A 137 9.26 7.96 21.92
C ALA A 137 9.59 8.33 20.45
N ASN A 138 10.63 9.14 20.30
CA ASN A 138 11.30 9.28 19.00
C ASN A 138 12.18 8.06 18.72
N MET A 139 12.06 7.51 17.51
CA MET A 139 12.79 6.30 17.06
C MET A 139 14.16 6.62 16.48
N ILE A 140 14.31 7.76 15.83
CA ILE A 140 15.53 8.14 15.12
C ILE A 140 15.99 9.53 15.51
N SER A 141 17.28 9.78 15.37
CA SER A 141 17.94 11.02 15.82
C SER A 141 17.38 12.30 15.17
N SER A 142 16.82 12.17 13.97
CA SER A 142 16.20 13.27 13.23
C SER A 142 14.79 13.62 13.73
N GLU A 143 14.22 12.86 14.67
CA GLU A 143 12.84 12.99 15.18
C GLU A 143 11.76 12.88 14.08
N ARG A 144 12.06 12.17 12.98
CA ARG A 144 11.15 11.99 11.83
C ARG A 144 10.40 10.66 11.86
N THR A 145 10.54 9.90 12.91
CA THR A 145 9.79 8.68 13.19
C THR A 145 9.54 8.59 14.68
N MET A 146 8.27 8.46 15.06
CA MET A 146 7.86 8.20 16.43
C MET A 146 7.32 6.78 16.56
N ALA A 147 7.44 6.22 17.77
CA ALA A 147 6.80 4.99 18.20
C ALA A 147 5.78 5.31 19.27
N VAL A 148 4.59 4.72 19.21
CA VAL A 148 3.53 4.86 20.20
C VAL A 148 2.98 3.47 20.51
N LEU A 149 2.98 3.08 21.79
CA LEU A 149 2.41 1.84 22.28
C LEU A 149 1.00 2.10 22.80
N LEU A 150 0.03 1.42 22.24
CA LEU A 150 -1.40 1.53 22.57
C LEU A 150 -1.87 0.34 23.37
N ASP A 151 -2.65 0.57 24.44
CA ASP A 151 -3.34 -0.46 25.20
C ASP A 151 -4.53 -0.99 24.37
N THR A 152 -4.28 -2.02 23.59
CA THR A 152 -5.28 -2.74 22.81
C THR A 152 -5.48 -4.17 23.30
N GLU A 153 -5.07 -4.47 24.53
CA GLU A 153 -5.14 -5.83 25.08
C GLU A 153 -6.58 -6.37 25.10
N SER A 154 -7.58 -5.50 25.33
CA SER A 154 -8.98 -5.91 25.36
C SER A 154 -9.54 -6.27 23.98
N GLU A 155 -9.06 -5.65 22.90
CA GLU A 155 -9.52 -5.85 21.51
C GLU A 155 -8.68 -6.88 20.78
N LEU A 156 -7.36 -6.77 20.90
CA LEU A 156 -6.41 -7.60 20.18
C LEU A 156 -5.80 -8.73 21.02
N GLY A 157 -5.94 -8.68 22.36
CA GLY A 157 -5.24 -9.58 23.27
C GLY A 157 -3.75 -9.27 23.42
N LYS A 158 -3.28 -8.17 22.85
CA LYS A 158 -1.91 -7.62 22.92
C LYS A 158 -1.98 -6.11 22.71
N ASP A 159 -0.96 -5.40 23.18
CA ASP A 159 -0.74 -4.01 22.86
C ASP A 159 -0.33 -3.83 21.40
N LEU A 160 -0.65 -2.69 20.81
CA LEU A 160 -0.32 -2.36 19.42
C LEU A 160 0.76 -1.27 19.37
N LEU A 161 1.84 -1.57 18.66
CA LEU A 161 2.90 -0.58 18.41
C LEU A 161 2.66 0.11 17.06
N VAL A 162 2.53 1.43 17.09
CA VAL A 162 2.35 2.27 15.92
C VAL A 162 3.58 3.13 15.69
N PHE A 163 4.28 2.91 14.57
CA PHE A 163 5.30 3.84 14.09
C PHE A 163 4.65 4.84 13.13
N ASN A 164 4.90 6.13 13.36
CA ASN A 164 4.47 7.20 12.46
C ASN A 164 5.71 7.94 11.94
N SER A 165 5.85 8.06 10.61
CA SER A 165 7.00 8.69 9.96
C SER A 165 6.61 9.85 9.07
N HIS A 166 7.47 10.89 9.06
CA HIS A 166 7.53 11.92 8.03
C HIS A 166 8.98 12.15 7.63
N LEU A 167 9.47 11.38 6.65
CA LEU A 167 10.87 11.40 6.26
C LEU A 167 11.19 12.63 5.40
N SER A 168 12.49 12.87 5.19
CA SER A 168 12.97 14.04 4.44
C SER A 168 12.39 14.10 3.03
N CYS A 169 11.79 15.22 2.65
CA CYS A 169 11.13 15.39 1.36
C CYS A 169 12.11 15.59 0.19
N CYS A 170 11.55 15.61 -1.00
CA CYS A 170 12.13 16.19 -2.21
C CYS A 170 13.40 15.42 -2.69
N ALA A 171 14.47 16.11 -3.04
CA ALA A 171 15.70 15.50 -3.57
C ALA A 171 16.63 14.90 -2.49
N ASN A 172 16.19 14.84 -1.22
CA ASN A 172 17.01 14.41 -0.08
C ASN A 172 17.05 12.87 0.05
N ASN A 173 17.41 12.18 -1.03
CA ASN A 173 17.44 10.71 -1.05
C ASN A 173 18.44 10.11 -0.05
N ASP A 174 19.59 10.74 0.12
CA ASP A 174 20.64 10.26 1.02
C ASP A 174 20.19 10.40 2.49
N ASP A 175 19.51 11.51 2.82
CA ASP A 175 18.95 11.70 4.16
C ASP A 175 17.89 10.65 4.47
N ARG A 176 16.99 10.35 3.50
CA ARG A 176 15.98 9.30 3.68
C ARG A 176 16.59 7.93 3.84
N GLN A 177 17.62 7.59 3.04
CA GLN A 177 18.31 6.31 3.20
C GLN A 177 18.93 6.20 4.59
N GLN A 178 19.59 7.25 5.07
CA GLN A 178 20.15 7.27 6.43
C GLN A 178 19.05 7.10 7.49
N GLN A 179 17.90 7.75 7.32
CA GLN A 179 16.77 7.68 8.25
C GLN A 179 16.20 6.26 8.33
N VAL A 180 16.06 5.56 7.19
CA VAL A 180 15.56 4.18 7.19
C VAL A 180 16.60 3.18 7.70
N ASP A 181 17.89 3.38 7.40
CA ASP A 181 18.99 2.58 7.95
C ASP A 181 19.03 2.70 9.48
N GLU A 182 18.94 3.93 9.99
CA GLU A 182 18.89 4.21 11.45
C GLU A 182 17.65 3.55 12.09
N PHE A 183 16.48 3.66 11.46
CA PHE A 183 15.26 3.01 11.97
C PHE A 183 15.44 1.49 12.09
N ILE A 184 15.93 0.81 11.07
CA ILE A 184 16.15 -0.65 11.11
C ILE A 184 17.18 -1.01 12.19
N SER A 185 18.23 -0.21 12.33
CA SER A 185 19.25 -0.42 13.37
C SER A 185 18.66 -0.34 14.79
N VAL A 186 17.87 0.69 15.07
CA VAL A 186 17.21 0.86 16.39
C VAL A 186 16.19 -0.26 16.61
N TRP A 187 15.40 -0.58 15.59
CA TRP A 187 14.40 -1.65 15.67
C TRP A 187 15.04 -3.01 15.93
N ARG A 188 16.12 -3.35 15.19
CA ARG A 188 16.90 -4.57 15.41
C ARG A 188 17.35 -4.69 16.87
N ASP A 189 17.97 -3.64 17.39
CA ASP A 189 18.53 -3.65 18.74
C ASP A 189 17.40 -3.81 19.75
N TRP A 190 16.26 -3.17 19.55
CA TRP A 190 15.10 -3.24 20.42
C TRP A 190 14.49 -4.65 20.48
N ILE A 191 14.12 -5.26 19.34
CA ILE A 191 13.48 -6.58 19.34
C ILE A 191 14.43 -7.75 19.61
N SER A 192 15.76 -7.51 19.49
CA SER A 192 16.78 -8.51 19.86
C SER A 192 17.07 -8.55 21.37
N GLY A 193 16.32 -7.81 22.18
CA GLY A 193 16.49 -7.74 23.63
C GLY A 193 17.58 -6.77 24.07
N GLY A 194 17.97 -5.82 23.19
CA GLY A 194 18.81 -4.68 23.51
C GLY A 194 18.00 -3.52 24.16
N GLU A 195 18.65 -2.38 24.26
CA GLU A 195 17.99 -1.17 24.76
C GLU A 195 17.10 -0.57 23.65
N GLY A 196 15.81 -0.51 23.91
CA GLY A 196 14.83 0.21 23.10
C GLY A 196 14.35 1.48 23.77
N PRO A 197 13.52 2.29 23.10
CA PRO A 197 12.98 3.52 23.73
C PRO A 197 12.12 3.26 24.97
N PHE A 198 11.43 2.13 25.02
CA PHE A 198 10.63 1.61 26.14
C PHE A 198 10.51 0.08 26.06
N GLU A 199 9.88 -0.56 27.04
CA GLU A 199 9.70 -2.02 27.05
C GLU A 199 8.51 -2.42 26.17
N ILE A 200 8.66 -3.49 25.38
CA ILE A 200 7.61 -4.14 24.60
C ILE A 200 7.66 -5.65 24.80
N ASP A 201 6.52 -6.29 24.70
CA ASP A 201 6.44 -7.75 24.74
C ASP A 201 6.93 -8.38 23.42
N THR A 202 7.40 -9.62 23.51
CA THR A 202 7.73 -10.40 22.32
C THR A 202 6.47 -10.60 21.47
N GLU A 203 6.62 -10.45 20.14
CA GLU A 203 5.52 -10.53 19.19
C GLU A 203 4.44 -9.45 19.43
N THR A 204 4.81 -8.28 19.96
CA THR A 204 3.92 -7.10 19.95
C THR A 204 3.56 -6.75 18.49
N PRO A 205 2.28 -6.76 18.11
CA PRO A 205 1.86 -6.36 16.78
C PRO A 205 2.33 -4.95 16.46
N PHE A 206 2.83 -4.74 15.25
CA PHE A 206 3.25 -3.39 14.86
C PHE A 206 2.85 -3.02 13.44
N VAL A 207 2.59 -1.72 13.26
CA VAL A 207 2.40 -1.06 11.97
C VAL A 207 3.35 0.13 11.85
N HIS A 208 3.88 0.39 10.66
CA HIS A 208 4.70 1.54 10.37
C HIS A 208 4.07 2.33 9.23
N VAL A 209 3.55 3.49 9.54
CA VAL A 209 2.76 4.34 8.64
C VAL A 209 3.37 5.72 8.48
N GLY A 210 2.94 6.47 7.49
CA GLY A 210 3.29 7.88 7.35
C GLY A 210 3.64 8.28 5.93
N ASP A 211 4.08 9.53 5.81
CA ASP A 211 4.67 10.09 4.60
C ASP A 211 6.16 9.82 4.57
N PHE A 212 6.54 8.77 3.87
CA PHE A 212 7.93 8.37 3.72
C PHE A 212 8.67 9.18 2.67
N ASN A 213 7.95 9.97 1.87
CA ASN A 213 8.54 10.76 0.80
C ASN A 213 9.45 9.95 -0.15
N PHE A 214 9.17 8.65 -0.35
CA PHE A 214 9.96 7.79 -1.21
C PHE A 214 9.80 8.18 -2.67
N VAL A 215 10.68 9.06 -3.13
CA VAL A 215 10.76 9.53 -4.51
C VAL A 215 12.10 9.10 -5.10
N GLY A 216 12.08 8.18 -6.05
CA GLY A 216 13.24 7.86 -6.88
C GLY A 216 13.97 6.57 -6.57
N TYR A 217 14.23 6.18 -5.33
CA TYR A 217 15.02 4.98 -5.03
C TYR A 217 14.17 3.89 -4.36
N ARG A 218 14.04 2.76 -5.05
CA ARG A 218 13.42 1.54 -4.51
C ARG A 218 14.15 1.05 -3.25
N GLN A 219 15.47 1.30 -3.13
CA GLN A 219 16.27 0.84 -2.02
C GLN A 219 15.71 1.24 -0.66
N GLN A 220 15.16 2.45 -0.52
CA GLN A 220 14.58 2.93 0.73
C GLN A 220 13.36 2.08 1.17
N VAL A 221 12.53 1.68 0.20
CA VAL A 221 11.42 0.76 0.44
C VAL A 221 11.93 -0.63 0.82
N GLU A 222 12.96 -1.13 0.12
CA GLU A 222 13.56 -2.43 0.42
C GLU A 222 14.20 -2.43 1.80
N THR A 223 14.90 -1.36 2.19
CA THR A 223 15.48 -1.26 3.55
C THR A 223 14.41 -1.40 4.63
N ILE A 224 13.30 -0.68 4.53
CA ILE A 224 12.20 -0.82 5.52
C ILE A 224 11.61 -2.23 5.48
N ARG A 225 11.38 -2.78 4.27
CA ARG A 225 10.67 -4.04 4.10
C ARG A 225 11.52 -5.26 4.50
N THR A 226 12.79 -5.27 4.12
CA THR A 226 13.67 -6.45 4.26
C THR A 226 14.75 -6.29 5.31
N GLY A 227 14.97 -5.06 5.78
CA GLY A 227 16.07 -4.73 6.69
C GLY A 227 17.44 -4.70 6.03
N ASP A 228 17.53 -4.51 4.70
CA ASP A 228 18.78 -4.34 3.92
C ASP A 228 19.36 -2.94 4.18
N ILE A 229 20.25 -2.84 5.18
CA ILE A 229 20.91 -1.61 5.61
C ILE A 229 22.01 -1.25 4.60
N GLN A 230 21.94 -0.05 4.04
CA GLN A 230 22.94 0.39 3.05
C GLN A 230 24.24 0.90 3.68
N ASN A 231 24.14 1.49 4.85
CA ASN A 231 25.33 1.97 5.60
C ASN A 231 25.59 1.10 6.83
N GLU A 232 25.98 -0.15 6.61
CA GLU A 232 26.32 -1.08 7.69
C GLU A 232 27.47 -0.62 8.58
N ALA A 233 28.33 0.30 8.07
CA ALA A 233 29.46 0.80 8.86
C ALA A 233 28.99 1.63 10.07
N ASP A 234 27.90 2.37 9.93
CA ASP A 234 27.33 3.23 10.98
C ASP A 234 26.14 2.57 11.69
N HIS A 235 25.36 1.75 10.97
CA HIS A 235 24.09 1.20 11.46
C HIS A 235 24.13 -0.32 11.70
N GLY A 236 25.26 -0.99 11.45
CA GLY A 236 25.42 -2.43 11.65
C GLY A 236 24.79 -3.28 10.55
N PRO A 237 24.75 -4.61 10.71
CA PRO A 237 24.35 -5.56 9.66
C PRO A 237 22.86 -5.51 9.39
N ASP A 238 22.50 -6.04 8.23
CA ASP A 238 21.11 -6.32 7.83
C ASP A 238 20.34 -7.07 8.90
N PHE A 239 19.05 -6.78 8.95
CA PHE A 239 18.18 -7.40 9.94
C PHE A 239 16.74 -7.51 9.43
N PRO A 240 16.22 -8.72 9.13
CA PRO A 240 14.83 -8.91 8.77
C PRO A 240 13.90 -8.36 9.85
N PRO A 241 13.01 -7.40 9.53
CA PRO A 241 12.35 -6.60 10.55
C PRO A 241 11.13 -7.27 11.21
N ASP A 242 10.64 -8.40 10.68
CA ASP A 242 9.50 -9.09 11.27
C ASP A 242 9.89 -10.04 12.41
N TRP A 243 8.94 -10.32 13.29
CA TRP A 243 9.11 -11.19 14.47
C TRP A 243 9.54 -12.61 14.12
N ASP A 244 9.13 -13.14 12.99
CA ASP A 244 9.50 -14.46 12.50
C ASP A 244 10.78 -14.48 11.66
N SER A 245 11.49 -13.35 11.61
CA SER A 245 12.68 -13.12 10.82
C SER A 245 12.43 -13.13 9.30
N SER A 246 11.23 -12.78 8.89
CA SER A 246 10.86 -12.53 7.50
C SER A 246 10.86 -11.02 7.16
N ASP A 247 10.53 -10.72 5.92
CA ASP A 247 10.25 -9.35 5.46
C ASP A 247 8.90 -8.90 6.01
N ILE A 248 8.74 -7.61 6.35
CA ILE A 248 7.41 -7.04 6.61
C ILE A 248 6.69 -6.69 5.30
N ILE A 249 5.37 -6.62 5.38
CA ILE A 249 4.53 -6.35 4.22
C ILE A 249 4.42 -4.85 3.93
N ASP A 250 4.66 -4.43 2.68
CA ASP A 250 4.21 -3.13 2.15
C ASP A 250 2.76 -3.26 1.67
N LEU A 251 1.81 -2.76 2.44
CA LEU A 251 0.39 -2.84 2.12
C LEU A 251 0.05 -1.89 0.97
N PHE A 252 -0.14 -2.45 -0.21
CA PHE A 252 -0.65 -1.68 -1.34
C PHE A 252 -2.15 -1.46 -1.23
N SER A 253 -2.59 -0.20 -1.31
CA SER A 253 -4.01 0.15 -1.34
C SER A 253 -4.33 0.96 -2.59
N ARG A 254 -5.39 0.57 -3.29
CA ARG A 254 -5.95 1.38 -4.38
C ARG A 254 -6.98 2.38 -3.87
N HIS A 255 -7.34 3.35 -4.70
CA HIS A 255 -8.49 4.20 -4.43
C HIS A 255 -9.79 3.37 -4.36
N THR A 256 -10.73 3.82 -3.55
CA THR A 256 -12.01 3.12 -3.35
C THR A 256 -12.74 2.81 -4.66
N HIS A 257 -12.76 3.75 -5.61
CA HIS A 257 -13.52 3.66 -6.86
C HIS A 257 -12.64 3.60 -8.14
N LYS A 258 -11.31 3.66 -8.00
CA LYS A 258 -10.36 3.65 -9.14
C LYS A 258 -9.23 2.65 -8.90
N ARG A 259 -8.56 2.24 -9.99
CA ARG A 259 -7.38 1.34 -9.94
C ARG A 259 -6.09 2.06 -9.58
N MET A 260 -6.16 3.36 -9.28
CA MET A 260 -5.01 4.18 -8.94
C MET A 260 -4.59 3.94 -7.49
N GLY A 261 -3.29 4.06 -7.22
CA GLY A 261 -2.70 3.89 -5.89
C GLY A 261 -1.84 5.07 -5.44
N TYR A 262 -1.91 6.22 -6.12
CA TYR A 262 -1.20 7.41 -5.65
C TYR A 262 -1.84 7.92 -4.35
N THR A 263 -1.00 8.48 -3.49
CA THR A 263 -1.42 9.05 -2.22
C THR A 263 -1.16 10.55 -2.14
N TRP A 264 -0.34 11.07 -3.04
CA TRP A 264 -0.04 12.49 -3.18
C TRP A 264 -0.38 13.00 -4.56
N ARG A 265 -0.99 14.19 -4.64
CA ARG A 265 -1.30 14.89 -5.87
C ARG A 265 -1.35 16.40 -5.64
N SER A 266 -0.65 17.14 -6.47
CA SER A 266 -0.75 18.61 -6.52
C SER A 266 -0.87 19.07 -7.96
N ASP A 267 -2.04 19.55 -8.35
CA ASP A 267 -2.33 19.94 -9.75
C ASP A 267 -1.53 21.17 -10.21
N GLY A 268 -1.03 21.97 -9.27
CA GLY A 268 -0.13 23.10 -9.55
C GLY A 268 1.35 22.72 -9.62
N SER A 269 1.70 21.48 -9.28
CA SER A 269 3.07 20.98 -9.26
C SER A 269 3.55 20.54 -10.66
N SER A 270 4.86 20.56 -10.86
CA SER A 270 5.51 19.92 -12.02
C SER A 270 5.72 18.42 -11.84
N PHE A 271 5.43 17.87 -10.66
CA PHE A 271 5.54 16.44 -10.35
C PHE A 271 4.23 15.72 -10.64
N ASN A 272 4.34 14.47 -11.08
CA ASN A 272 3.18 13.61 -11.26
C ASN A 272 2.65 13.11 -9.91
N PRO A 273 1.35 12.76 -9.81
CA PRO A 273 0.84 12.05 -8.64
C PRO A 273 1.67 10.80 -8.33
N GLY A 274 1.99 10.60 -7.05
CA GLY A 274 2.86 9.51 -6.58
C GLY A 274 2.37 8.86 -5.30
N LYS A 275 2.90 7.66 -5.00
CA LYS A 275 2.72 7.01 -3.70
C LYS A 275 3.85 7.51 -2.79
N LEU A 276 3.55 8.40 -1.85
CA LEU A 276 4.48 8.92 -0.85
C LEU A 276 4.17 8.36 0.55
N ASP A 277 2.90 8.04 0.78
CA ASP A 277 2.41 7.51 2.04
C ASP A 277 2.38 5.98 1.98
N TYR A 278 3.06 5.35 2.93
CA TYR A 278 3.20 3.91 3.01
C TYR A 278 2.54 3.36 4.28
N VAL A 279 2.22 2.09 4.24
CA VAL A 279 1.79 1.29 5.37
C VAL A 279 2.57 0.00 5.33
N PHE A 280 3.44 -0.20 6.29
CA PHE A 280 4.14 -1.46 6.52
C PHE A 280 3.57 -2.13 7.78
N TYR A 281 3.58 -3.44 7.84
CA TYR A 281 3.12 -4.17 9.02
C TYR A 281 3.76 -5.55 9.12
N SER A 282 3.78 -6.09 10.35
CA SER A 282 4.21 -7.45 10.67
C SER A 282 3.10 -8.44 10.34
N ASP A 283 3.24 -9.25 9.30
CA ASP A 283 2.27 -10.31 8.98
C ASP A 283 2.45 -11.55 9.87
N ALA A 284 3.53 -11.64 10.62
CA ALA A 284 3.67 -12.62 11.70
C ALA A 284 2.63 -12.42 12.81
N THR A 285 2.15 -11.18 13.02
CA THR A 285 1.27 -10.83 14.14
C THR A 285 -0.05 -10.19 13.74
N ILE A 286 -0.16 -9.64 12.52
CA ILE A 286 -1.32 -8.90 12.04
C ILE A 286 -1.91 -9.53 10.79
N ASP A 287 -3.22 -9.71 10.80
CA ASP A 287 -4.03 -9.91 9.61
C ASP A 287 -4.68 -8.58 9.19
N THR A 288 -4.66 -8.24 7.92
CA THR A 288 -5.30 -7.02 7.42
C THR A 288 -6.73 -7.27 6.96
N GLY A 289 -7.62 -6.40 7.37
CA GLY A 289 -9.00 -6.36 6.93
C GLY A 289 -9.18 -5.52 5.66
N ARG A 290 -10.10 -4.57 5.71
CA ARG A 290 -10.33 -3.63 4.61
C ARG A 290 -9.24 -2.58 4.55
N HIS A 291 -8.75 -2.28 3.34
CA HIS A 291 -7.75 -1.23 3.14
C HIS A 291 -7.96 -0.49 1.82
N PHE A 292 -7.74 0.81 1.82
CA PHE A 292 -7.90 1.67 0.65
C PHE A 292 -7.25 3.04 0.85
N THR A 293 -7.15 3.80 -0.25
CA THR A 293 -6.88 5.24 -0.24
C THR A 293 -8.18 5.96 -0.60
N LEU A 294 -8.66 6.86 0.25
CA LEU A 294 -9.88 7.62 -0.04
C LEU A 294 -9.55 8.78 -0.99
N ASN A 295 -10.27 8.85 -2.11
CA ASN A 295 -10.21 9.96 -3.05
C ASN A 295 -11.64 10.34 -3.46
N THR A 296 -12.17 11.41 -2.88
CA THR A 296 -13.55 11.84 -3.08
C THR A 296 -13.83 12.30 -4.50
N LEU A 297 -12.83 12.84 -5.23
CA LEU A 297 -12.97 13.21 -6.65
C LEU A 297 -13.31 12.02 -7.56
N ALA A 298 -13.05 10.79 -7.10
CA ALA A 298 -13.28 9.58 -7.88
C ALA A 298 -14.66 8.95 -7.61
N ILE A 299 -15.46 9.53 -6.74
CA ILE A 299 -16.74 9.00 -6.23
C ILE A 299 -17.89 9.85 -6.78
N ASP A 300 -18.99 9.21 -7.17
CA ASP A 300 -20.17 9.94 -7.64
C ASP A 300 -20.90 10.67 -6.50
N GLU A 301 -21.61 11.76 -6.83
CA GLU A 301 -22.27 12.63 -5.85
C GLU A 301 -23.32 11.90 -4.98
N GLY A 302 -24.01 10.90 -5.52
CA GLY A 302 -25.00 10.13 -4.79
C GLY A 302 -24.35 9.32 -3.67
N THR A 303 -23.30 8.59 -4.01
CA THR A 303 -22.48 7.80 -3.08
C THR A 303 -21.82 8.71 -2.03
N LEU A 304 -21.24 9.85 -2.44
CA LEU A 304 -20.65 10.82 -1.52
C LEU A 304 -21.68 11.33 -0.48
N SER A 305 -22.89 11.65 -0.94
CA SER A 305 -23.96 12.12 -0.07
C SER A 305 -24.38 11.06 0.97
N GLU A 306 -24.40 9.77 0.59
CA GLU A 306 -24.69 8.67 1.51
C GLU A 306 -23.57 8.50 2.56
N MET A 307 -22.33 8.81 2.20
CA MET A 307 -21.17 8.77 3.08
C MET A 307 -20.98 10.04 3.93
N GLY A 308 -21.78 11.09 3.69
CA GLY A 308 -21.62 12.40 4.34
C GLY A 308 -20.39 13.19 3.86
N LEU A 309 -19.91 12.90 2.65
CA LEU A 309 -18.75 13.52 2.03
C LEU A 309 -19.14 14.44 0.88
N GLU A 310 -18.23 15.33 0.49
CA GLU A 310 -18.31 16.19 -0.68
C GLU A 310 -17.18 15.86 -1.68
N SER A 311 -17.40 16.15 -2.98
CA SER A 311 -16.46 15.73 -4.04
C SER A 311 -15.05 16.30 -3.86
N GLU A 312 -14.93 17.54 -3.39
CA GLU A 312 -13.64 18.21 -3.20
C GLU A 312 -13.01 17.97 -1.82
N ASP A 313 -13.62 17.15 -0.95
CA ASP A 313 -13.14 17.02 0.42
C ASP A 313 -11.68 16.63 0.52
N THR A 314 -11.27 15.54 -0.14
CA THR A 314 -9.86 15.13 -0.09
C THR A 314 -8.92 16.05 -0.86
N ASN A 315 -9.38 16.64 -1.97
CA ASN A 315 -8.57 17.50 -2.83
C ASN A 315 -8.27 18.87 -2.21
N GLU A 316 -9.20 19.41 -1.44
CA GLU A 316 -9.07 20.71 -0.79
C GLU A 316 -8.65 20.62 0.69
N ALA A 317 -8.72 19.44 1.31
CA ALA A 317 -8.21 19.24 2.66
C ALA A 317 -6.68 19.18 2.66
N SER A 318 -6.09 18.37 1.78
CA SER A 318 -4.63 18.16 1.69
C SER A 318 -4.23 17.81 0.25
N ASP A 319 -2.98 18.00 -0.10
CA ASP A 319 -2.38 17.44 -1.32
C ASP A 319 -2.01 15.94 -1.16
N HIS A 320 -2.15 15.39 0.05
CA HIS A 320 -2.14 13.97 0.33
C HIS A 320 -3.56 13.40 0.45
N LEU A 321 -3.69 12.08 0.28
CA LEU A 321 -4.93 11.33 0.43
C LEU A 321 -4.83 10.41 1.65
N PRO A 322 -5.88 10.31 2.48
CA PRO A 322 -5.83 9.44 3.65
C PRO A 322 -5.69 7.97 3.24
N ARG A 323 -4.71 7.29 3.85
CA ARG A 323 -4.52 5.84 3.80
C ARG A 323 -5.32 5.22 4.95
N VAL A 324 -6.19 4.29 4.61
CA VAL A 324 -7.09 3.63 5.56
C VAL A 324 -6.84 2.13 5.52
N PHE A 325 -6.72 1.51 6.67
CA PHE A 325 -6.62 0.06 6.77
C PHE A 325 -7.12 -0.45 8.11
N ASP A 326 -7.73 -1.61 8.05
CA ASP A 326 -8.28 -2.33 9.21
C ASP A 326 -7.31 -3.47 9.55
N ILE A 327 -7.11 -3.72 10.84
CA ILE A 327 -6.25 -4.80 11.32
C ILE A 327 -6.96 -5.66 12.37
N SER A 328 -6.53 -6.91 12.45
CA SER A 328 -6.85 -7.85 13.54
C SER A 328 -5.60 -8.68 13.87
N ILE A 329 -5.58 -9.37 15.01
CA ILE A 329 -4.45 -10.23 15.36
C ILE A 329 -4.47 -11.50 14.52
N SER A 330 -3.33 -11.85 13.97
CA SER A 330 -3.11 -13.16 13.40
C SER A 330 -3.12 -14.21 14.51
N THR A 331 -4.17 -15.03 14.57
CA THR A 331 -4.35 -15.99 15.68
C THR A 331 -3.39 -17.17 15.64
N GLY A 332 -2.43 -17.22 14.70
CA GLY A 332 -1.42 -18.30 14.55
C GLY A 332 -1.99 -19.72 14.43
N LEU A 333 -3.23 -19.89 14.81
CA LEU A 333 -4.02 -21.08 14.59
C LEU A 333 -4.63 -20.94 13.21
N GLY A 334 -3.85 -21.17 12.15
CA GLY A 334 -4.33 -21.23 10.77
C GLY A 334 -5.83 -21.52 10.58
N MET A 335 -6.68 -20.64 11.07
CA MET A 335 -7.89 -20.34 10.35
C MET A 335 -7.33 -19.78 9.06
N LYS A 336 -7.18 -20.67 8.08
CA LYS A 336 -7.08 -20.26 6.70
C LYS A 336 -8.10 -19.16 6.61
N ASN A 337 -7.61 -17.92 6.55
CA ASN A 337 -8.42 -16.78 6.18
C ASN A 337 -9.41 -17.30 5.19
N GLU A 338 -10.71 -17.07 5.40
CA GLU A 338 -11.56 -17.11 4.23
C GLU A 338 -10.78 -16.26 3.23
N PRO A 339 -10.28 -16.83 2.13
CA PRO A 339 -9.29 -16.16 1.30
C PRO A 339 -9.83 -14.77 1.07
N ILE A 340 -9.03 -13.72 1.36
CA ILE A 340 -9.38 -12.35 0.96
C ILE A 340 -9.68 -12.53 -0.50
N LEU A 341 -10.99 -12.58 -0.83
CA LEU A 341 -11.39 -12.86 -2.19
C LEU A 341 -10.82 -11.72 -2.99
N PRO A 342 -9.85 -11.94 -3.88
CA PRO A 342 -9.21 -10.85 -4.58
C PRO A 342 -10.31 -9.96 -5.11
N SER A 343 -10.29 -8.67 -4.78
CA SER A 343 -11.33 -7.72 -5.19
C SER A 343 -11.39 -7.56 -6.72
N GLY A 344 -10.59 -8.36 -7.43
CA GLY A 344 -10.50 -8.43 -8.88
C GLY A 344 -9.72 -9.65 -9.36
N ILE A 345 -9.64 -9.80 -10.67
CA ILE A 345 -8.78 -10.77 -11.33
C ILE A 345 -7.43 -10.11 -11.50
N PHE A 346 -6.38 -10.76 -11.02
CA PHE A 346 -5.01 -10.31 -11.21
C PHE A 346 -4.21 -11.41 -11.90
N LEU A 347 -3.41 -11.02 -12.89
CA LEU A 347 -2.42 -11.87 -13.53
C LEU A 347 -1.06 -11.23 -13.27
N TYR A 348 -0.22 -11.89 -12.48
CA TYR A 348 1.09 -11.37 -12.11
C TYR A 348 2.14 -11.60 -13.22
N PRO A 349 3.25 -10.87 -13.26
CA PRO A 349 4.39 -11.21 -14.10
C PRO A 349 4.87 -12.63 -13.79
N ASN A 350 5.25 -13.36 -14.83
CA ASN A 350 5.85 -14.68 -14.64
C ASN A 350 7.28 -14.56 -14.07
N HIS A 351 7.67 -15.50 -13.23
CA HIS A 351 9.02 -15.53 -12.64
C HIS A 351 9.64 -16.95 -12.71
N PRO A 352 10.90 -17.04 -13.14
CA PRO A 352 11.75 -15.99 -13.71
C PRO A 352 11.28 -15.51 -15.09
N ASN A 353 11.65 -14.27 -15.48
CA ASN A 353 11.46 -13.75 -16.83
C ASN A 353 12.62 -12.80 -17.20
N PRO A 354 13.52 -13.12 -18.16
CA PRO A 354 13.47 -14.31 -19.02
C PRO A 354 13.70 -15.62 -18.27
N PHE A 355 13.17 -16.74 -18.82
CA PHE A 355 13.33 -18.06 -18.25
C PHE A 355 13.95 -19.04 -19.27
N ASN A 356 14.54 -20.14 -18.76
CA ASN A 356 15.23 -21.13 -19.58
C ASN A 356 14.42 -22.45 -19.69
N THR A 357 14.02 -23.03 -18.58
CA THR A 357 13.35 -24.33 -18.57
C THR A 357 11.91 -24.26 -18.07
N MET A 358 11.64 -23.40 -17.09
CA MET A 358 10.33 -23.31 -16.46
C MET A 358 10.13 -21.91 -15.87
N THR A 359 8.90 -21.44 -15.87
CA THR A 359 8.48 -20.20 -15.23
C THR A 359 7.18 -20.39 -14.49
N SER A 360 7.04 -19.73 -13.34
CA SER A 360 5.80 -19.65 -12.56
C SER A 360 4.92 -18.52 -13.10
N ILE A 361 3.62 -18.75 -13.14
CA ILE A 361 2.58 -17.77 -13.49
C ILE A 361 1.60 -17.73 -12.32
N GLN A 362 1.59 -16.62 -11.61
CA GLN A 362 0.69 -16.39 -10.48
C GLN A 362 -0.50 -15.53 -10.92
N PHE A 363 -1.67 -15.80 -10.36
CA PHE A 363 -2.88 -15.02 -10.63
C PHE A 363 -3.90 -15.18 -9.51
N SER A 364 -4.82 -14.20 -9.41
CA SER A 364 -5.87 -14.19 -8.38
C SER A 364 -7.26 -14.23 -9.01
N VAL A 365 -8.20 -14.93 -8.38
CA VAL A 365 -9.60 -15.08 -8.82
C VAL A 365 -10.55 -14.66 -7.68
N PRO A 366 -11.49 -13.72 -7.91
CA PRO A 366 -12.30 -13.16 -6.82
C PRO A 366 -13.46 -14.05 -6.35
N ILE A 367 -13.90 -14.98 -7.16
CA ILE A 367 -15.02 -15.90 -6.89
C ILE A 367 -14.78 -17.25 -7.57
N GLY A 368 -15.48 -18.30 -7.15
CA GLY A 368 -15.48 -19.60 -7.83
C GLY A 368 -16.10 -19.49 -9.25
N ILE A 369 -15.26 -19.48 -10.28
CA ILE A 369 -15.66 -19.19 -11.66
C ILE A 369 -14.78 -19.98 -12.66
N PRO A 370 -15.25 -20.27 -13.87
CA PRO A 370 -14.41 -20.86 -14.90
C PRO A 370 -13.22 -19.95 -15.25
N VAL A 371 -12.03 -20.52 -15.15
CA VAL A 371 -10.74 -19.88 -15.42
C VAL A 371 -10.08 -20.61 -16.57
N ARG A 372 -9.48 -19.83 -17.47
CA ARG A 372 -8.64 -20.36 -18.54
C ARG A 372 -7.34 -19.58 -18.63
N LEU A 373 -6.20 -20.28 -18.59
CA LEU A 373 -4.85 -19.74 -18.74
C LEU A 373 -4.19 -20.39 -19.96
N ASP A 374 -3.94 -19.59 -20.98
CA ASP A 374 -3.40 -20.05 -22.26
C ASP A 374 -2.10 -19.31 -22.60
N ILE A 375 -1.20 -20.01 -23.28
CA ILE A 375 0.05 -19.46 -23.83
C ILE A 375 -0.11 -19.27 -25.35
N TYR A 376 0.37 -18.14 -25.86
CA TYR A 376 0.34 -17.74 -27.26
C TYR A 376 1.71 -17.37 -27.79
N ASP A 377 1.95 -17.60 -29.08
CA ASP A 377 3.11 -17.07 -29.79
C ASP A 377 2.87 -15.62 -30.28
N LEU A 378 3.91 -15.01 -30.88
CA LEU A 378 3.85 -13.65 -31.45
C LEU A 378 2.77 -13.46 -32.54
N LEU A 379 2.32 -14.54 -33.17
CA LEU A 379 1.28 -14.51 -34.20
C LEU A 379 -0.12 -14.71 -33.62
N GLY A 380 -0.23 -14.83 -32.29
CA GLY A 380 -1.50 -15.05 -31.58
C GLY A 380 -2.02 -16.49 -31.70
N ARG A 381 -1.18 -17.45 -32.11
CA ARG A 381 -1.56 -18.87 -32.15
C ARG A 381 -1.40 -19.46 -30.76
N GLU A 382 -2.42 -20.22 -30.32
CA GLU A 382 -2.33 -20.93 -29.04
C GLU A 382 -1.22 -21.99 -29.09
N VAL A 383 -0.31 -21.89 -28.11
CA VAL A 383 0.82 -22.81 -27.94
C VAL A 383 0.46 -23.87 -26.90
N ARG A 384 -0.10 -23.46 -25.78
CA ARG A 384 -0.49 -24.35 -24.68
C ARG A 384 -1.67 -23.78 -23.92
N SER A 385 -2.60 -24.64 -23.51
CA SER A 385 -3.57 -24.36 -22.46
C SER A 385 -3.07 -24.97 -21.15
N LEU A 386 -2.84 -24.14 -20.16
CA LEU A 386 -2.37 -24.58 -18.83
C LEU A 386 -3.55 -24.91 -17.94
N ILE A 387 -4.57 -24.06 -17.90
CA ILE A 387 -5.76 -24.18 -17.07
C ILE A 387 -7.02 -24.00 -17.94
N ASP A 388 -8.02 -24.87 -17.76
CA ASP A 388 -9.37 -24.73 -18.32
C ASP A 388 -10.37 -25.44 -17.38
N GLU A 389 -10.60 -24.84 -16.20
CA GLU A 389 -11.46 -25.42 -15.16
C GLU A 389 -12.08 -24.34 -14.26
N THR A 390 -13.02 -24.72 -13.41
CA THR A 390 -13.58 -23.84 -12.38
C THR A 390 -12.65 -23.86 -11.18
N MET A 391 -12.10 -22.68 -10.84
CA MET A 391 -11.20 -22.49 -9.71
C MET A 391 -11.93 -21.81 -8.54
N GLN A 392 -11.52 -22.14 -7.34
CA GLN A 392 -11.97 -21.44 -6.13
C GLN A 392 -11.47 -19.99 -6.13
N ALA A 393 -12.12 -19.13 -5.36
CA ALA A 393 -11.59 -17.82 -5.09
C ALA A 393 -10.27 -17.90 -4.33
N GLY A 394 -9.32 -17.02 -4.64
CA GLY A 394 -8.00 -16.97 -4.02
C GLY A 394 -6.87 -16.76 -5.03
N ASP A 395 -5.65 -16.87 -4.52
CA ASP A 395 -4.42 -16.82 -5.30
C ASP A 395 -4.05 -18.22 -5.79
N HIS A 396 -3.60 -18.28 -7.02
CA HIS A 396 -3.25 -19.51 -7.72
C HIS A 396 -1.90 -19.36 -8.42
N GLU A 397 -1.21 -20.48 -8.55
CA GLU A 397 0.05 -20.58 -9.27
C GLU A 397 0.04 -21.77 -10.22
N ASP A 398 0.54 -21.58 -11.44
CA ASP A 398 0.79 -22.66 -12.40
C ASP A 398 2.12 -22.44 -13.10
N PHE A 399 2.63 -23.49 -13.73
CA PHE A 399 3.97 -23.49 -14.31
C PHE A 399 3.96 -23.80 -15.80
N TRP A 400 4.75 -23.06 -16.57
CA TRP A 400 5.00 -23.40 -17.97
C TRP A 400 6.43 -23.87 -18.19
N ASP A 401 6.57 -25.05 -18.78
CA ASP A 401 7.84 -25.74 -19.06
C ASP A 401 8.41 -25.48 -20.47
N GLY A 402 7.92 -24.46 -21.17
CA GLY A 402 8.36 -24.12 -22.54
C GLY A 402 7.97 -25.16 -23.60
N LYS A 403 6.84 -25.89 -23.38
CA LYS A 403 6.33 -26.88 -24.33
C LYS A 403 4.94 -26.52 -24.81
N ASN A 404 4.58 -27.03 -25.99
CA ASN A 404 3.26 -26.90 -26.60
C ASN A 404 2.25 -27.96 -26.06
N ASN A 405 1.01 -27.93 -26.56
CA ASN A 405 -0.05 -28.89 -26.19
C ASN A 405 0.28 -30.36 -26.54
N PHE A 406 1.27 -30.57 -27.41
CA PHE A 406 1.75 -31.92 -27.76
C PHE A 406 2.97 -32.36 -26.96
N ASN A 407 3.34 -31.59 -25.93
CA ASN A 407 4.51 -31.80 -25.09
C ASN A 407 5.85 -31.70 -25.84
N GLU A 408 5.89 -30.96 -26.94
CA GLU A 408 7.06 -30.66 -27.74
C GLU A 408 7.65 -29.31 -27.32
N PRO A 409 9.01 -29.21 -27.19
CA PRO A 409 9.64 -27.95 -26.83
C PRO A 409 9.40 -26.88 -27.91
N VAL A 410 9.05 -25.65 -27.50
CA VAL A 410 8.92 -24.52 -28.42
C VAL A 410 10.23 -23.75 -28.55
N GLU A 411 10.36 -22.94 -29.57
CA GLU A 411 11.59 -22.18 -29.87
C GLU A 411 11.83 -21.05 -28.84
N THR A 412 13.10 -20.61 -28.72
CA THR A 412 13.47 -19.39 -28.01
C THR A 412 12.70 -18.20 -28.61
N GLY A 413 12.07 -17.38 -27.77
CA GLY A 413 11.29 -16.27 -28.29
C GLY A 413 10.41 -15.58 -27.27
N ILE A 414 9.61 -14.65 -27.76
CA ILE A 414 8.59 -13.94 -26.99
C ILE A 414 7.28 -14.71 -27.08
N TYR A 415 6.66 -14.91 -25.94
CA TYR A 415 5.36 -15.54 -25.78
C TYR A 415 4.45 -14.62 -24.95
N PHE A 416 3.15 -14.85 -25.05
CA PHE A 416 2.14 -14.18 -24.24
C PHE A 416 1.34 -15.22 -23.47
N PHE A 417 1.04 -14.95 -22.24
CA PHE A 417 0.08 -15.74 -21.47
C PHE A 417 -1.15 -14.92 -21.16
N ARG A 418 -2.29 -15.54 -21.32
CA ARG A 418 -3.61 -14.91 -21.19
C ARG A 418 -4.45 -15.64 -20.17
N LEU A 419 -4.81 -14.92 -19.12
CA LEU A 419 -5.82 -15.35 -18.16
C LEU A 419 -7.20 -14.87 -18.63
N ARG A 420 -8.17 -15.76 -18.60
CA ARG A 420 -9.58 -15.48 -18.87
C ARG A 420 -10.41 -15.98 -17.72
N VAL A 421 -11.24 -15.09 -17.13
CA VAL A 421 -12.13 -15.39 -16.02
C VAL A 421 -13.49 -14.78 -16.35
N GLY A 422 -14.45 -15.62 -16.72
CA GLY A 422 -15.73 -15.17 -17.24
C GLY A 422 -15.57 -14.30 -18.51
N LYS A 423 -16.02 -13.04 -18.44
CA LYS A 423 -15.89 -12.07 -19.55
C LYS A 423 -14.59 -11.27 -19.50
N MET A 424 -13.87 -11.33 -18.40
CA MET A 424 -12.63 -10.57 -18.23
C MET A 424 -11.42 -11.33 -18.75
N ARG A 425 -10.42 -10.60 -19.25
CA ARG A 425 -9.16 -11.16 -19.74
C ARG A 425 -8.00 -10.26 -19.37
N GLN A 426 -6.88 -10.88 -19.01
CA GLN A 426 -5.58 -10.22 -18.83
C GLN A 426 -4.52 -10.95 -19.66
N ILE A 427 -3.55 -10.21 -20.20
CA ILE A 427 -2.48 -10.76 -21.03
C ILE A 427 -1.15 -10.17 -20.55
N ARG A 428 -0.13 -11.01 -20.47
CA ARG A 428 1.24 -10.59 -20.17
C ARG A 428 2.24 -11.23 -21.13
N LYS A 429 3.38 -10.57 -21.27
CA LYS A 429 4.50 -10.99 -22.11
C LYS A 429 5.53 -11.75 -21.28
N MET A 430 6.12 -12.80 -21.84
CA MET A 430 7.28 -13.50 -21.26
C MET A 430 8.31 -13.82 -22.33
N VAL A 431 9.54 -14.11 -21.91
CA VAL A 431 10.68 -14.40 -22.79
C VAL A 431 11.27 -15.74 -22.40
N LEU A 432 11.25 -16.69 -23.35
CA LEU A 432 11.92 -17.98 -23.22
C LEU A 432 13.32 -17.87 -23.89
N LEU A 433 14.36 -18.21 -23.13
CA LEU A 433 15.73 -18.33 -23.60
C LEU A 433 16.17 -19.80 -23.47
N LYS A 434 16.66 -20.41 -24.53
CA LYS A 434 17.25 -21.75 -24.49
C LYS A 434 18.76 -21.67 -24.63
#